data_d9888dd461fadf29fa19ea6d0b196049
#
_entry.id   d9888dd461fadf29fa19ea6d0b196049
#
_cell.length_a   1.000
_cell.length_b   1.000
_cell.length_c   1.000
_cell.angle_alpha   90.00
_cell.angle_beta   90.00
_cell.angle_gamma   90.00
#
_symmetry.space_group_name_H-M   'P 1'
#
loop_
_entity.id
_entity.type
_entity.pdbx_description
1 polymer ?
#
loop_
_entity_poly.entity_id
_entity_poly.type
_entity_poly.pdbx_seq_one_letter_code
_entity_poly.pdbx_strand_id
1 'polypeptide(L)'
;AARPMTSTLPTPPRRRLEASADTVLSLIQAQAFEHALRALNAAVPHRFTAIFKLQGDEVRNVLLIDKLGQPRPERFAVFPLADSFCRFVLRDAFLHVEDSTREALLDGSPYQGVIRAYHAVVLTLLDARVVGTLSHFDTVPRKLDDGHFGLLVLAARALPEYLVDADIWD
;
A
#
# COMPACT_ATOMS: atom_id res chain seq x y z
N ALA A 1 44.36 -25.12 2.51
CA ALA A 1 43.48 -24.64 3.56
C ALA A 1 42.06 -24.41 2.96
N ALA A 2 41.13 -25.33 3.24
CA ALA A 2 39.73 -25.19 2.79
C ALA A 2 39.03 -24.07 3.59
N ARG A 3 38.47 -23.09 2.89
CA ARG A 3 37.56 -22.09 3.48
C ARG A 3 36.29 -22.80 3.96
N PRO A 4 35.82 -22.54 5.17
CA PRO A 4 34.52 -23.04 5.58
C PRO A 4 33.44 -22.36 4.71
N MET A 5 32.67 -23.15 3.98
CA MET A 5 31.45 -22.72 3.33
C MET A 5 30.44 -22.46 4.45
N THR A 6 30.24 -21.21 4.81
CA THR A 6 29.12 -20.80 5.65
C THR A 6 27.85 -20.95 4.84
N SER A 7 27.21 -22.09 4.98
CA SER A 7 25.82 -22.28 4.50
C SER A 7 24.91 -21.43 5.37
N THR A 8 24.59 -20.27 4.91
CA THR A 8 23.51 -19.45 5.50
C THR A 8 22.19 -20.12 5.15
N LEU A 9 21.59 -20.81 6.11
CA LEU A 9 20.23 -21.33 5.99
C LEU A 9 19.29 -20.16 5.72
N PRO A 10 18.33 -20.29 4.78
CA PRO A 10 17.36 -19.23 4.51
C PRO A 10 16.55 -18.93 5.76
N THR A 11 16.40 -17.64 6.08
CA THR A 11 15.60 -17.17 7.22
C THR A 11 14.16 -17.67 7.06
N PRO A 12 13.52 -18.26 8.11
CA PRO A 12 12.14 -18.69 8.06
C PRO A 12 11.18 -17.54 7.67
N PRO A 13 10.12 -17.80 6.90
CA PRO A 13 9.19 -16.77 6.42
C PRO A 13 8.65 -15.85 7.53
N ARG A 14 8.30 -16.42 8.69
CA ARG A 14 7.81 -15.66 9.85
C ARG A 14 8.83 -14.64 10.34
N ARG A 15 10.10 -15.03 10.49
CA ARG A 15 11.16 -14.11 10.93
C ARG A 15 11.45 -13.02 9.92
N ARG A 16 11.29 -13.29 8.62
CA ARG A 16 11.42 -12.26 7.57
C ARG A 16 10.31 -11.22 7.67
N LEU A 17 9.06 -11.64 7.94
CA LEU A 17 7.95 -10.74 8.15
C LEU A 17 8.12 -9.89 9.41
N GLU A 18 8.58 -10.49 10.52
CA GLU A 18 8.88 -9.76 11.76
C GLU A 18 9.97 -8.71 11.54
N ALA A 19 11.06 -9.06 10.85
CA ALA A 19 12.14 -8.14 10.51
C ALA A 19 11.65 -7.00 9.58
N SER A 20 10.78 -7.31 8.61
CA SER A 20 10.17 -6.32 7.73
C SER A 20 9.24 -5.38 8.49
N ALA A 21 8.47 -5.90 9.45
CA ALA A 21 7.61 -5.11 10.33
C ALA A 21 8.44 -4.11 11.16
N ASP A 22 9.52 -4.57 11.79
CA ASP A 22 10.40 -3.71 12.59
C ASP A 22 11.05 -2.61 11.74
N THR A 23 11.51 -2.95 10.54
CA THR A 23 12.09 -1.99 9.60
C THR A 23 11.06 -0.94 9.16
N VAL A 24 9.88 -1.36 8.76
CA VAL A 24 8.81 -0.46 8.31
C VAL A 24 8.37 0.48 9.45
N LEU A 25 8.14 -0.04 10.65
CA LEU A 25 7.77 0.78 11.80
C LEU A 25 8.84 1.80 12.17
N SER A 26 10.12 1.41 12.17
CA SER A 26 11.24 2.32 12.44
C SER A 26 11.31 3.45 11.42
N LEU A 27 11.10 3.15 10.13
CA LEU A 27 11.08 4.14 9.06
C LEU A 27 9.90 5.10 9.19
N ILE A 28 8.72 4.61 9.55
CA ILE A 28 7.53 5.44 9.80
C ILE A 28 7.78 6.38 10.99
N GLN A 29 8.30 5.88 12.09
CA GLN A 29 8.62 6.67 13.28
C GLN A 29 9.67 7.76 12.99
N ALA A 30 10.60 7.47 12.10
CA ALA A 30 11.60 8.44 11.61
C ALA A 30 11.03 9.38 10.54
N GLN A 31 9.77 9.26 10.17
CA GLN A 31 9.09 9.99 9.10
C GLN A 31 9.78 9.84 7.73
N ALA A 32 10.47 8.71 7.53
CA ALA A 32 11.06 8.32 6.26
C ALA A 32 10.03 7.56 5.42
N PHE A 33 8.95 8.22 5.04
CA PHE A 33 7.76 7.59 4.43
C PHE A 33 8.06 6.94 3.08
N GLU A 34 8.85 7.57 2.24
CA GLU A 34 9.24 6.99 0.96
C GLU A 34 10.00 5.68 1.15
N HIS A 35 10.95 5.65 2.08
CA HIS A 35 11.70 4.44 2.41
C HIS A 35 10.81 3.35 3.00
N ALA A 36 9.85 3.72 3.84
CA ALA A 36 8.87 2.77 4.41
C ALA A 36 8.03 2.12 3.30
N LEU A 37 7.52 2.91 2.36
CA LEU A 37 6.74 2.40 1.23
C LEU A 37 7.58 1.55 0.28
N ARG A 38 8.85 1.91 0.06
CA ARG A 38 9.79 1.08 -0.72
C ARG A 38 10.01 -0.28 -0.07
N ALA A 39 10.15 -0.33 1.26
CA ALA A 39 10.30 -1.57 2.00
C ALA A 39 9.03 -2.44 1.87
N LEU A 40 7.84 -1.85 2.00
CA LEU A 40 6.57 -2.55 1.79
C LEU A 40 6.45 -3.08 0.36
N ASN A 41 6.78 -2.26 -0.63
CA ASN A 41 6.71 -2.62 -2.04
C ASN A 41 7.67 -3.73 -2.42
N ALA A 42 8.89 -3.71 -1.88
CA ALA A 42 9.91 -4.73 -2.14
C ALA A 42 9.48 -6.14 -1.67
N ALA A 43 8.59 -6.22 -0.69
CA ALA A 43 8.13 -7.49 -0.10
C ALA A 43 7.02 -8.18 -0.90
N VAL A 44 6.41 -7.50 -1.87
CA VAL A 44 5.24 -7.99 -2.63
C VAL A 44 5.49 -7.94 -4.14
N PRO A 45 4.74 -8.72 -4.95
CA PRO A 45 4.91 -8.72 -6.41
C PRO A 45 4.34 -7.48 -7.10
N HIS A 46 3.48 -6.72 -6.45
CA HIS A 46 2.78 -5.57 -6.99
C HIS A 46 3.75 -4.49 -7.47
N ARG A 47 3.46 -3.90 -8.62
CA ARG A 47 4.25 -2.81 -9.18
C ARG A 47 4.23 -1.58 -8.30
N PHE A 48 3.06 -1.20 -7.76
CA PHE A 48 2.85 0.05 -7.05
C PHE A 48 2.54 -0.16 -5.56
N THR A 49 3.06 0.75 -4.73
CA THR A 49 2.62 0.94 -3.35
C THR A 49 2.40 2.44 -3.14
N ALA A 50 1.26 2.83 -2.59
CA ALA A 50 0.89 4.23 -2.55
C ALA A 50 0.09 4.62 -1.32
N ILE A 51 0.21 5.90 -0.96
CA ILE A 51 -0.67 6.58 -0.02
C ILE A 51 -1.54 7.56 -0.81
N PHE A 52 -2.85 7.47 -0.59
CA PHE A 52 -3.83 8.40 -1.11
C PHE A 52 -4.53 9.12 0.02
N LYS A 53 -4.72 10.44 -0.14
CA LYS A 53 -5.40 11.32 0.79
C LYS A 53 -6.84 11.51 0.33
N LEU A 54 -7.77 11.40 1.29
CA LEU A 54 -9.15 11.81 1.07
C LEU A 54 -9.26 13.32 1.25
N GLN A 55 -9.76 14.02 0.23
CA GLN A 55 -9.96 15.46 0.25
C GLN A 55 -11.32 15.82 -0.33
N GLY A 56 -12.31 15.97 0.54
CA GLY A 56 -13.69 16.14 0.11
C GLY A 56 -14.19 14.88 -0.62
N ASP A 57 -14.64 15.05 -1.85
CA ASP A 57 -15.09 13.98 -2.75
C ASP A 57 -14.01 13.52 -3.74
N GLU A 58 -12.78 13.97 -3.56
CA GLU A 58 -11.62 13.60 -4.36
C GLU A 58 -10.65 12.72 -3.57
N VAL A 59 -9.90 11.91 -4.30
CA VAL A 59 -8.76 11.13 -3.81
C VAL A 59 -7.50 11.67 -4.48
N ARG A 60 -6.51 12.03 -3.66
CA ARG A 60 -5.26 12.62 -4.12
C ARG A 60 -4.08 11.76 -3.72
N ASN A 61 -3.20 11.46 -4.67
CA ASN A 61 -1.97 10.74 -4.36
C ASN A 61 -1.00 11.62 -3.57
N VAL A 62 -0.56 11.12 -2.42
CA VAL A 62 0.46 11.75 -1.57
C VAL A 62 1.84 11.21 -1.91
N LEU A 63 1.95 9.88 -2.06
CA LEU A 63 3.20 9.19 -2.30
C LEU A 63 2.94 7.94 -3.14
N LEU A 64 3.76 7.73 -4.17
CA LEU A 64 3.69 6.57 -5.04
C LEU A 64 5.08 5.97 -5.22
N ILE A 65 5.22 4.70 -4.93
CA ILE A 65 6.39 3.89 -5.27
C ILE A 65 6.04 3.03 -6.48
N ASP A 66 6.85 3.12 -7.51
CA ASP A 66 6.76 2.32 -8.73
C ASP A 66 8.04 1.49 -8.86
N LYS A 67 7.93 0.15 -8.88
CA LYS A 67 9.10 -0.74 -9.08
C LYS A 67 9.87 -0.43 -10.37
N LEU A 68 9.19 0.07 -11.38
CA LEU A 68 9.79 0.39 -12.67
C LEU A 68 10.42 1.79 -12.71
N GLY A 69 10.23 2.60 -11.67
CA GLY A 69 10.79 3.94 -11.58
C GLY A 69 10.26 4.92 -12.64
N GLN A 70 9.11 4.64 -13.23
CA GLN A 70 8.49 5.50 -14.24
C GLN A 70 7.82 6.73 -13.59
N PRO A 71 7.68 7.86 -14.31
CA PRO A 71 6.89 8.98 -13.84
C PRO A 71 5.45 8.54 -13.51
N ARG A 72 4.89 9.13 -12.45
CA ARG A 72 3.52 8.84 -12.05
C ARG A 72 2.56 9.14 -13.20
N PRO A 73 1.68 8.18 -13.60
CA PRO A 73 0.62 8.46 -14.55
C PRO A 73 -0.31 9.57 -14.05
N GLU A 74 -0.67 10.50 -14.91
CA GLU A 74 -1.59 11.60 -14.59
C GLU A 74 -2.90 11.13 -13.95
N ARG A 75 -3.45 10.01 -14.45
CA ARG A 75 -4.69 9.40 -13.95
C ARG A 75 -4.63 8.92 -12.51
N PHE A 76 -3.42 8.79 -11.93
CA PHE A 76 -3.22 8.40 -10.52
C PHE A 76 -2.99 9.59 -9.60
N ALA A 77 -2.92 10.80 -10.13
CA ALA A 77 -2.63 11.98 -9.32
C ALA A 77 -3.82 12.42 -8.46
N VAL A 78 -4.96 12.61 -9.11
CA VAL A 78 -6.22 13.02 -8.48
C VAL A 78 -7.37 12.38 -9.24
N PHE A 79 -8.36 11.87 -8.54
CA PHE A 79 -9.54 11.28 -9.17
C PHE A 79 -10.76 11.38 -8.24
N PRO A 80 -11.98 11.34 -8.80
CA PRO A 80 -13.20 11.35 -8.00
C PRO A 80 -13.30 10.12 -7.12
N LEU A 81 -13.65 10.30 -5.86
CA LEU A 81 -13.89 9.19 -4.92
C LEU A 81 -14.94 8.21 -5.47
N ALA A 82 -16.00 8.73 -6.09
CA ALA A 82 -17.09 7.92 -6.63
C ALA A 82 -16.63 6.93 -7.74
N ASP A 83 -15.55 7.25 -8.45
CA ASP A 83 -15.00 6.41 -9.52
C ASP A 83 -13.97 5.41 -9.02
N SER A 84 -13.45 5.62 -7.81
CA SER A 84 -12.30 4.91 -7.27
C SER A 84 -12.68 3.62 -6.52
N PHE A 85 -11.72 2.70 -6.43
CA PHE A 85 -11.84 1.55 -5.52
C PHE A 85 -11.73 1.99 -4.05
N CYS A 86 -11.15 3.16 -3.77
CA CYS A 86 -11.00 3.69 -2.42
C CYS A 86 -12.33 3.84 -1.69
N ARG A 87 -13.44 4.12 -2.40
CA ARG A 87 -14.77 4.22 -1.77
C ARG A 87 -15.17 2.96 -1.01
N PHE A 88 -14.76 1.79 -1.50
CA PHE A 88 -15.01 0.51 -0.83
C PHE A 88 -14.09 0.28 0.35
N VAL A 89 -12.84 0.76 0.27
CA VAL A 89 -11.89 0.75 1.39
C VAL A 89 -12.39 1.63 2.53
N LEU A 90 -12.91 2.81 2.21
CA LEU A 90 -13.46 3.73 3.21
C LEU A 90 -14.72 3.15 3.88
N ARG A 91 -15.53 2.41 3.13
CA ARG A 91 -16.74 1.75 3.63
C ARG A 91 -16.43 0.56 4.53
N ASP A 92 -15.51 -0.32 4.09
CA ASP A 92 -15.29 -1.65 4.65
C ASP A 92 -13.97 -1.76 5.44
N ALA A 93 -13.17 -0.70 5.51
CA ALA A 93 -11.85 -0.57 6.12
C ALA A 93 -10.72 -1.24 5.32
N PHE A 94 -11.00 -2.15 4.43
CA PHE A 94 -10.04 -2.81 3.54
C PHE A 94 -10.70 -3.28 2.25
N LEU A 95 -9.87 -3.60 1.26
CA LEU A 95 -10.32 -4.23 0.02
C LEU A 95 -9.22 -5.18 -0.50
N HIS A 96 -9.62 -6.38 -0.88
CA HIS A 96 -8.78 -7.37 -1.54
C HIS A 96 -9.30 -7.67 -2.94
N VAL A 97 -8.52 -7.33 -3.96
CA VAL A 97 -8.86 -7.60 -5.35
C VAL A 97 -7.64 -8.21 -6.05
N GLU A 98 -7.73 -9.46 -6.45
CA GLU A 98 -6.68 -10.12 -7.23
C GLU A 98 -6.75 -9.76 -8.71
N ASP A 99 -7.97 -9.60 -9.22
CA ASP A 99 -8.26 -9.20 -10.60
C ASP A 99 -9.59 -8.46 -10.67
N SER A 100 -9.55 -7.16 -10.91
CA SER A 100 -10.73 -6.30 -10.93
C SER A 100 -11.75 -6.67 -12.00
N THR A 101 -11.32 -7.32 -13.08
CA THR A 101 -12.23 -7.78 -14.15
C THR A 101 -13.16 -8.91 -13.71
N ARG A 102 -12.87 -9.54 -12.57
CA ARG A 102 -13.67 -10.64 -11.99
C ARG A 102 -14.49 -10.19 -10.78
N GLU A 103 -14.47 -8.90 -10.44
CA GLU A 103 -15.14 -8.35 -9.26
C GLU A 103 -16.37 -7.54 -9.67
N ALA A 104 -17.55 -8.14 -9.51
CA ALA A 104 -18.82 -7.47 -9.81
C ALA A 104 -19.01 -6.18 -9.00
N LEU A 105 -18.48 -6.11 -7.79
CA LEU A 105 -18.49 -4.91 -6.94
C LEU A 105 -17.92 -3.68 -7.65
N LEU A 106 -16.95 -3.89 -8.56
CA LEU A 106 -16.22 -2.83 -9.24
C LEU A 106 -16.80 -2.48 -10.61
N ASP A 107 -17.89 -3.15 -11.01
CA ASP A 107 -18.54 -2.90 -12.30
C ASP A 107 -18.96 -1.43 -12.41
N GLY A 108 -18.64 -0.81 -13.53
CA GLY A 108 -18.92 0.59 -13.81
C GLY A 108 -17.83 1.56 -13.36
N SER A 109 -16.83 1.14 -12.58
CA SER A 109 -15.66 1.98 -12.29
C SER A 109 -14.78 2.11 -13.54
N PRO A 110 -14.32 3.33 -13.89
CA PRO A 110 -13.39 3.52 -15.00
C PRO A 110 -12.02 2.88 -14.79
N TYR A 111 -11.70 2.49 -13.55
CA TYR A 111 -10.44 1.80 -13.19
C TYR A 111 -10.52 0.28 -13.28
N GLN A 112 -11.73 -0.29 -13.41
CA GLN A 112 -11.88 -1.72 -13.60
C GLN A 112 -11.19 -2.17 -14.91
N GLY A 113 -10.30 -3.16 -14.81
CA GLY A 113 -9.49 -3.62 -15.94
C GLY A 113 -8.24 -2.77 -16.22
N VAL A 114 -8.17 -1.54 -15.74
CA VAL A 114 -6.96 -0.68 -15.77
C VAL A 114 -6.07 -1.01 -14.57
N ILE A 115 -6.62 -0.91 -13.37
CA ILE A 115 -6.01 -1.44 -12.15
C ILE A 115 -6.58 -2.84 -11.95
N ARG A 116 -5.76 -3.87 -12.19
CA ARG A 116 -6.19 -5.27 -12.14
C ARG A 116 -6.13 -5.81 -10.72
N ALA A 117 -5.03 -5.59 -10.01
CA ALA A 117 -4.87 -5.97 -8.62
C ALA A 117 -4.92 -4.74 -7.71
N TYR A 118 -5.63 -4.85 -6.60
CA TYR A 118 -5.76 -3.77 -5.63
C TYR A 118 -5.97 -4.34 -4.23
N HIS A 119 -5.00 -4.10 -3.34
CA HIS A 119 -5.04 -4.51 -1.95
C HIS A 119 -4.79 -3.28 -1.09
N ALA A 120 -5.79 -2.86 -0.33
CA ALA A 120 -5.75 -1.59 0.38
C ALA A 120 -6.32 -1.67 1.79
N VAL A 121 -5.84 -0.78 2.64
CA VAL A 121 -6.29 -0.59 4.01
C VAL A 121 -6.55 0.89 4.25
N VAL A 122 -7.59 1.19 5.00
CA VAL A 122 -7.95 2.55 5.39
C VAL A 122 -6.90 3.15 6.33
N LEU A 123 -6.65 4.44 6.17
CA LEU A 123 -5.86 5.24 7.09
C LEU A 123 -6.80 6.03 8.00
N THR A 124 -6.76 5.72 9.30
CA THR A 124 -7.66 6.30 10.30
C THR A 124 -6.83 6.85 11.46
N LEU A 125 -7.09 8.09 11.84
CA LEU A 125 -6.49 8.71 13.03
C LEU A 125 -7.03 8.08 14.32
N LEU A 126 -6.33 8.31 15.42
CA LEU A 126 -6.72 7.81 16.74
C LEU A 126 -8.09 8.34 17.19
N ASP A 127 -8.52 9.50 16.70
CA ASP A 127 -9.84 10.07 16.93
C ASP A 127 -10.94 9.52 16.00
N ALA A 128 -10.62 8.45 15.25
CA ALA A 128 -11.49 7.75 14.29
C ALA A 128 -11.77 8.50 12.98
N ARG A 129 -11.14 9.66 12.71
CA ARG A 129 -11.24 10.31 11.40
C ARG A 129 -10.53 9.49 10.34
N VAL A 130 -11.23 9.19 9.26
CA VAL A 130 -10.66 8.55 8.07
C VAL A 130 -9.98 9.61 7.21
N VAL A 131 -8.70 9.41 6.88
CA VAL A 131 -7.91 10.42 6.17
C VAL A 131 -7.42 9.96 4.80
N GLY A 132 -7.43 8.66 4.52
CA GLY A 132 -6.97 8.13 3.24
C GLY A 132 -6.85 6.62 3.21
N THR A 133 -5.99 6.14 2.31
CA THR A 133 -5.73 4.72 2.10
C THR A 133 -4.24 4.44 1.87
N LEU A 134 -3.81 3.24 2.27
CA LEU A 134 -2.52 2.66 1.92
C LEU A 134 -2.78 1.43 1.05
N SER A 135 -2.17 1.34 -0.12
CA SER A 135 -2.45 0.27 -1.08
C SER A 135 -1.21 -0.27 -1.77
N HIS A 136 -1.28 -1.58 -2.08
CA HIS A 136 -0.51 -2.20 -3.16
C HIS A 136 -1.42 -2.41 -4.36
N PHE A 137 -1.00 -2.02 -5.54
CA PHE A 137 -1.79 -2.26 -6.74
C PHE A 137 -0.92 -2.50 -7.98
N ASP A 138 -1.55 -3.06 -9.02
CA ASP A 138 -0.88 -3.38 -10.27
C ASP A 138 -1.85 -3.34 -11.44
N THR A 139 -1.29 -3.20 -12.64
CA THR A 139 -2.03 -3.27 -13.91
C THR A 139 -2.22 -4.71 -14.42
N VAL A 140 -1.66 -5.68 -13.72
CA VAL A 140 -1.83 -7.12 -13.95
C VAL A 140 -2.38 -7.78 -12.69
N PRO A 141 -3.03 -8.96 -12.78
CA PRO A 141 -3.50 -9.65 -11.59
C PRO A 141 -2.35 -10.01 -10.63
N ARG A 142 -2.59 -9.84 -9.34
CA ARG A 142 -1.65 -10.19 -8.28
C ARG A 142 -2.39 -10.77 -7.08
N LYS A 143 -1.77 -11.73 -6.42
CA LYS A 143 -2.20 -12.25 -5.12
C LYS A 143 -1.40 -11.59 -4.01
N LEU A 144 -2.03 -11.42 -2.86
CA LEU A 144 -1.37 -10.97 -1.64
C LEU A 144 -1.69 -11.97 -0.54
N ASP A 145 -0.67 -12.58 0.06
CA ASP A 145 -0.86 -13.51 1.16
C ASP A 145 -1.22 -12.79 2.46
N ASP A 146 -1.76 -13.53 3.43
CA ASP A 146 -2.23 -12.98 4.70
C ASP A 146 -1.10 -12.33 5.51
N GLY A 147 0.11 -12.85 5.44
CA GLY A 147 1.26 -12.28 6.15
C GLY A 147 1.64 -10.90 5.64
N HIS A 148 1.70 -10.74 4.33
CA HIS A 148 2.00 -9.44 3.71
C HIS A 148 0.84 -8.45 3.81
N PHE A 149 -0.40 -8.95 3.79
CA PHE A 149 -1.55 -8.10 4.11
C PHE A 149 -1.50 -7.61 5.56
N GLY A 150 -1.15 -8.48 6.50
CA GLY A 150 -0.94 -8.12 7.90
C GLY A 150 0.12 -7.03 8.08
N LEU A 151 1.21 -7.09 7.31
CA LEU A 151 2.23 -6.04 7.28
C LEU A 151 1.68 -4.71 6.76
N LEU A 152 0.83 -4.75 5.73
CA LEU A 152 0.15 -3.56 5.20
C LEU A 152 -0.78 -2.94 6.27
N VAL A 153 -1.55 -3.76 6.97
CA VAL A 153 -2.42 -3.33 8.10
C VAL A 153 -1.59 -2.66 9.20
N LEU A 154 -0.47 -3.28 9.57
CA LEU A 154 0.43 -2.72 10.59
C LEU A 154 0.93 -1.33 10.20
N ALA A 155 1.39 -1.18 8.98
CA ALA A 155 1.84 0.11 8.45
C ALA A 155 0.70 1.13 8.41
N ALA A 156 -0.49 0.73 7.96
CA ALA A 156 -1.67 1.59 7.89
C ALA A 156 -2.10 2.12 9.28
N ARG A 157 -1.91 1.34 10.32
CA ARG A 157 -2.19 1.76 11.70
C ARG A 157 -1.16 2.74 12.25
N ALA A 158 0.10 2.59 11.85
CA ALA A 158 1.19 3.42 12.35
C ALA A 158 1.30 4.77 11.62
N LEU A 159 0.96 4.83 10.33
CA LEU A 159 1.19 5.97 9.45
C LEU A 159 0.40 7.24 9.80
N PRO A 160 -0.92 7.20 10.07
CA PRO A 160 -1.77 8.40 10.03
C PRO A 160 -1.30 9.54 10.94
N GLU A 161 -0.95 9.25 12.19
CA GLU A 161 -0.55 10.27 13.17
C GLU A 161 0.75 11.01 12.77
N TYR A 162 1.65 10.31 12.08
CA TYR A 162 2.89 10.92 11.57
C TYR A 162 2.65 11.67 10.26
N LEU A 163 1.75 11.16 9.40
CA LEU A 163 1.51 11.70 8.07
C LEU A 163 0.83 13.07 8.10
N VAL A 164 -0.22 13.22 8.92
CA VAL A 164 -1.06 14.43 8.91
C VAL A 164 -0.31 15.69 9.38
N ASP A 165 0.76 15.49 10.16
CA ASP A 165 1.62 16.58 10.64
C ASP A 165 2.85 16.80 9.74
N ALA A 166 3.04 15.99 8.72
CA ALA A 166 4.17 16.08 7.80
C ALA A 166 3.85 16.98 6.58
N ASP A 167 4.88 17.70 6.09
CA ASP A 167 4.74 18.59 4.93
C ASP A 167 4.23 17.85 3.68
N ILE A 168 4.58 16.57 3.53
CA ILE A 168 4.13 15.74 2.40
C ILE A 168 2.61 15.61 2.32
N TRP A 169 1.89 15.79 3.45
CA TRP A 169 0.45 15.64 3.51
C TRP A 169 -0.32 16.84 2.96
N ASP A 170 0.23 18.03 3.06
CA ASP A 170 -0.35 19.28 2.57
C ASP A 170 -0.14 19.48 1.02
#